data_401d2459830b53747cac5151a0579f95
#
_entry.id   401d2459830b53747cac5151a0579f95
#
_cell.length_a   1.000
_cell.length_b   1.000
_cell.length_c   1.000
_cell.angle_alpha   90.00
_cell.angle_beta   90.00
_cell.angle_gamma   90.00
#
_symmetry.space_group_name_H-M   'P 1'
#
loop_
_entity.id
_entity.type
_entity.pdbx_description
1 polymer ?
#
loop_
_entity_poly.entity_id
_entity_poly.type
_entity_poly.pdbx_seq_one_letter_code
_entity_poly.pdbx_strand_id
1 'polypeptide(L)'
;MHALLILSLALQTVSSSGAQHMQAGVEAHKLRHYDVAIAEFRKATESDPNLAQAFLNLGQEYMQTHDYGAAISPLKRALELQADLEGAHLQLGYALLTQGFAAEAIPHLEHVGALEALGIAQTETGDYEKAIVNLSAALGKSPNNPDLLYYLGRASGLLSKRSIDTLNAAFPDSARSHQAMAENYFVLRQMPQAENEYRAALVPRPDMPGLHLELGLVYAGEAQWPKAEEAFRTETKLRPGSAEASYRLGSALLEQGKVHEAREELGRADRLSPDMPETLYSLGKAASLEGDGAAAEKAWLHLIEIEKVSPLAAQAHFGLSTLYRKQGNSAKAQSEMAEFRKLQKLVTQ
;
A
#
# COMPACT_ATOMS: atom_id res chain seq x y z
N MET A 1 -42.17 50.86 -37.94
CA MET A 1 -40.89 51.08 -37.26
C MET A 1 -40.96 50.89 -35.74
N HIS A 2 -42.08 51.09 -35.05
CA HIS A 2 -42.16 50.93 -33.56
C HIS A 2 -42.13 49.46 -33.07
N ALA A 3 -42.64 48.50 -33.84
CA ALA A 3 -42.67 47.10 -33.42
C ALA A 3 -41.26 46.42 -33.44
N LEU A 4 -40.40 46.81 -34.35
CA LEU A 4 -39.03 46.27 -34.43
C LEU A 4 -38.11 46.82 -33.32
N LEU A 5 -38.35 48.06 -32.85
CA LEU A 5 -37.63 48.66 -31.71
C LEU A 5 -37.98 48.00 -30.38
N ILE A 6 -39.28 47.61 -30.20
CA ILE A 6 -39.70 46.94 -28.96
C ILE A 6 -39.14 45.50 -28.91
N LEU A 7 -39.05 44.81 -30.04
CA LEU A 7 -38.45 43.46 -30.10
C LEU A 7 -36.91 43.48 -29.81
N SER A 8 -36.20 44.50 -30.30
CA SER A 8 -34.77 44.67 -30.04
C SER A 8 -34.49 45.07 -28.61
N LEU A 9 -35.36 45.89 -27.98
CA LEU A 9 -35.24 46.27 -26.58
C LEU A 9 -35.57 45.09 -25.68
N ALA A 10 -36.55 44.25 -25.99
CA ALA A 10 -36.89 43.09 -25.24
C ALA A 10 -35.77 42.00 -25.28
N LEU A 11 -35.14 41.80 -26.43
CA LEU A 11 -33.99 40.92 -26.60
C LEU A 11 -32.76 41.45 -25.85
N GLN A 12 -32.52 42.76 -25.85
CA GLN A 12 -31.42 43.38 -25.07
C GLN A 12 -31.69 43.35 -23.55
N THR A 13 -32.94 43.49 -23.10
CA THR A 13 -33.30 43.46 -21.68
C THR A 13 -33.23 42.05 -21.10
N VAL A 14 -33.57 41.02 -21.86
CA VAL A 14 -33.44 39.60 -21.44
C VAL A 14 -31.96 39.21 -21.35
N SER A 15 -31.14 39.61 -22.32
CA SER A 15 -29.69 39.42 -22.25
C SER A 15 -29.04 40.21 -21.08
N SER A 16 -29.53 41.41 -20.77
CA SER A 16 -29.04 42.20 -19.66
C SER A 16 -29.40 41.64 -18.27
N SER A 17 -30.58 41.03 -18.16
CA SER A 17 -31.00 40.41 -16.89
C SER A 17 -30.17 39.17 -16.54
N GLY A 18 -29.96 38.26 -17.46
CA GLY A 18 -29.09 37.09 -17.24
C GLY A 18 -27.66 37.46 -16.87
N ALA A 19 -27.09 38.47 -17.55
CA ALA A 19 -25.75 38.98 -17.25
C ALA A 19 -25.68 39.65 -15.86
N GLN A 20 -26.72 40.35 -15.42
CA GLN A 20 -26.78 40.95 -14.08
C GLN A 20 -26.80 39.88 -12.99
N HIS A 21 -27.62 38.83 -13.16
CA HIS A 21 -27.69 37.70 -12.22
C HIS A 21 -26.38 36.92 -12.21
N MET A 22 -25.72 36.72 -13.35
CA MET A 22 -24.38 36.13 -13.41
C MET A 22 -23.36 36.94 -12.58
N GLN A 23 -23.35 38.27 -12.75
CA GLN A 23 -22.44 39.14 -12.00
C GLN A 23 -22.76 39.12 -10.50
N ALA A 24 -24.06 39.19 -10.13
CA ALA A 24 -24.48 39.12 -8.73
C ALA A 24 -24.08 37.79 -8.07
N GLY A 25 -24.23 36.67 -8.79
CA GLY A 25 -23.80 35.35 -8.33
C GLY A 25 -22.30 35.27 -8.10
N VAL A 26 -21.48 35.80 -9.04
CA VAL A 26 -20.02 35.86 -8.90
C VAL A 26 -19.59 36.72 -7.70
N GLU A 27 -20.24 37.86 -7.47
CA GLU A 27 -19.93 38.69 -6.29
C GLU A 27 -20.33 37.99 -4.98
N ALA A 28 -21.48 37.33 -4.93
CA ALA A 28 -21.90 36.52 -3.78
C ALA A 28 -20.91 35.39 -3.51
N HIS A 29 -20.44 34.68 -4.54
CA HIS A 29 -19.41 33.66 -4.41
C HIS A 29 -18.10 34.18 -3.79
N LYS A 30 -17.60 35.34 -4.27
CA LYS A 30 -16.39 35.99 -3.71
C LYS A 30 -16.55 36.31 -2.22
N LEU A 31 -17.75 36.67 -1.79
CA LEU A 31 -18.09 36.93 -0.40
C LEU A 31 -18.39 35.65 0.39
N ARG A 32 -18.32 34.48 -0.23
CA ARG A 32 -18.68 33.16 0.33
C ARG A 32 -20.14 33.05 0.77
N HIS A 33 -21.01 33.85 0.19
CA HIS A 33 -22.46 33.77 0.38
C HIS A 33 -23.04 32.79 -0.65
N TYR A 34 -22.74 31.49 -0.46
CA TYR A 34 -23.04 30.43 -1.45
C TYR A 34 -24.52 30.22 -1.70
N ASP A 35 -25.37 30.40 -0.72
CA ASP A 35 -26.84 30.36 -0.83
C ASP A 35 -27.37 31.48 -1.74
N VAL A 36 -26.84 32.68 -1.61
CA VAL A 36 -27.16 33.83 -2.47
C VAL A 36 -26.60 33.57 -3.89
N ALA A 37 -25.38 33.07 -4.01
CA ALA A 37 -24.79 32.73 -5.31
C ALA A 37 -25.63 31.68 -6.07
N ILE A 38 -26.09 30.61 -5.39
CA ILE A 38 -27.00 29.60 -5.95
C ILE A 38 -28.29 30.25 -6.44
N ALA A 39 -28.91 31.12 -5.65
CA ALA A 39 -30.15 31.80 -6.04
C ALA A 39 -29.96 32.70 -7.27
N GLU A 40 -28.86 33.44 -7.34
CA GLU A 40 -28.57 34.32 -8.47
C GLU A 40 -28.18 33.52 -9.74
N PHE A 41 -27.35 32.49 -9.64
CA PHE A 41 -27.05 31.64 -10.79
C PHE A 41 -28.28 30.88 -11.30
N ARG A 42 -29.21 30.46 -10.43
CA ARG A 42 -30.50 29.88 -10.85
C ARG A 42 -31.30 30.87 -11.68
N LYS A 43 -31.45 32.12 -11.22
CA LYS A 43 -32.10 33.19 -12.00
C LYS A 43 -31.38 33.46 -13.32
N ALA A 44 -30.06 33.37 -13.36
CA ALA A 44 -29.29 33.50 -14.60
C ALA A 44 -29.65 32.38 -15.60
N THR A 45 -29.76 31.10 -15.11
CA THR A 45 -30.14 29.97 -15.99
C THR A 45 -31.62 30.05 -16.46
N GLU A 46 -32.50 30.63 -15.64
CA GLU A 46 -33.89 30.89 -16.03
C GLU A 46 -34.00 32.03 -17.06
N SER A 47 -33.20 33.08 -16.92
CA SER A 47 -33.18 34.24 -17.82
C SER A 47 -32.50 33.94 -19.16
N ASP A 48 -31.50 33.07 -19.16
CA ASP A 48 -30.82 32.61 -20.38
C ASP A 48 -30.53 31.07 -20.29
N PRO A 49 -31.48 30.26 -20.78
CA PRO A 49 -31.36 28.79 -20.74
C PRO A 49 -30.27 28.22 -21.66
N ASN A 50 -29.58 29.06 -22.44
CA ASN A 50 -28.51 28.65 -23.33
C ASN A 50 -27.11 29.11 -22.82
N LEU A 51 -27.05 29.73 -21.66
CA LEU A 51 -25.81 30.20 -21.07
C LEU A 51 -25.11 29.06 -20.29
N ALA A 52 -24.29 28.28 -20.98
CA ALA A 52 -23.56 27.14 -20.39
C ALA A 52 -22.79 27.51 -19.12
N GLN A 53 -22.19 28.71 -19.07
CA GLN A 53 -21.43 29.19 -17.92
C GLN A 53 -22.32 29.39 -16.66
N ALA A 54 -23.59 29.79 -16.82
CA ALA A 54 -24.50 29.93 -15.68
C ALA A 54 -24.79 28.57 -15.04
N PHE A 55 -24.99 27.54 -15.85
CA PHE A 55 -25.18 26.17 -15.38
C PHE A 55 -23.92 25.61 -14.72
N LEU A 56 -22.74 25.86 -15.29
CA LEU A 56 -21.47 25.48 -14.68
C LEU A 56 -21.31 26.14 -13.29
N ASN A 57 -21.52 27.46 -13.20
CA ASN A 57 -21.38 28.17 -11.95
C ASN A 57 -22.42 27.68 -10.90
N LEU A 58 -23.67 27.43 -11.30
CA LEU A 58 -24.67 26.86 -10.40
C LEU A 58 -24.23 25.49 -9.88
N GLY A 59 -23.72 24.62 -10.74
CA GLY A 59 -23.17 23.34 -10.32
C GLY A 59 -21.99 23.48 -9.37
N GLN A 60 -21.08 24.39 -9.63
CA GLN A 60 -19.92 24.68 -8.76
C GLN A 60 -20.36 25.14 -7.37
N GLU A 61 -21.38 25.98 -7.25
CA GLU A 61 -21.90 26.42 -5.94
C GLU A 61 -22.51 25.26 -5.16
N TYR A 62 -23.22 24.35 -5.81
CA TYR A 62 -23.70 23.13 -5.16
C TYR A 62 -22.54 22.23 -4.69
N MET A 63 -21.44 22.16 -5.46
CA MET A 63 -20.22 21.46 -5.00
C MET A 63 -19.62 22.13 -3.76
N GLN A 64 -19.58 23.47 -3.70
CA GLN A 64 -19.06 24.21 -2.55
C GLN A 64 -19.89 24.00 -1.28
N THR A 65 -21.21 23.82 -1.43
CA THR A 65 -22.14 23.52 -0.34
C THR A 65 -22.25 22.04 -0.02
N HIS A 66 -21.46 21.19 -0.67
CA HIS A 66 -21.48 19.72 -0.56
C HIS A 66 -22.83 19.09 -0.99
N ASP A 67 -23.65 19.80 -1.74
CA ASP A 67 -24.87 19.27 -2.35
C ASP A 67 -24.55 18.66 -3.73
N TYR A 68 -23.77 17.56 -3.68
CA TYR A 68 -23.28 16.89 -4.90
C TYR A 68 -24.42 16.38 -5.78
N GLY A 69 -25.54 15.96 -5.17
CA GLY A 69 -26.71 15.50 -5.92
C GLY A 69 -27.34 16.62 -6.75
N ALA A 70 -27.53 17.81 -6.17
CA ALA A 70 -28.07 18.98 -6.85
C ALA A 70 -27.12 19.51 -7.93
N ALA A 71 -25.81 19.29 -7.81
CA ALA A 71 -24.80 19.73 -8.80
C ALA A 71 -24.92 18.99 -10.14
N ILE A 72 -25.35 17.72 -10.15
CA ILE A 72 -25.30 16.85 -11.33
C ILE A 72 -26.13 17.42 -12.49
N SER A 73 -27.39 17.83 -12.25
CA SER A 73 -28.29 18.30 -13.29
C SER A 73 -27.79 19.56 -14.00
N PRO A 74 -27.41 20.65 -13.31
CA PRO A 74 -26.87 21.82 -13.96
C PRO A 74 -25.54 21.53 -14.68
N LEU A 75 -24.65 20.70 -14.13
CA LEU A 75 -23.40 20.36 -14.79
C LEU A 75 -23.64 19.55 -16.08
N LYS A 76 -24.57 18.59 -16.08
CA LYS A 76 -24.99 17.89 -17.31
C LYS A 76 -25.53 18.89 -18.34
N ARG A 77 -26.37 19.83 -17.91
CA ARG A 77 -26.91 20.85 -18.80
C ARG A 77 -25.82 21.77 -19.39
N ALA A 78 -24.83 22.14 -18.59
CA ALA A 78 -23.69 22.90 -19.07
C ALA A 78 -22.95 22.18 -20.22
N LEU A 79 -22.75 20.87 -20.09
CA LEU A 79 -22.09 20.03 -21.12
C LEU A 79 -22.97 19.77 -22.33
N GLU A 80 -24.29 19.70 -22.20
CA GLU A 80 -25.22 19.66 -23.35
C GLU A 80 -25.11 20.94 -24.20
N LEU A 81 -24.91 22.09 -23.58
CA LEU A 81 -24.76 23.39 -24.24
C LEU A 81 -23.37 23.61 -24.82
N GLN A 82 -22.35 23.14 -24.08
CA GLN A 82 -20.94 23.26 -24.47
C GLN A 82 -20.18 22.01 -24.04
N ALA A 83 -19.96 21.10 -24.98
CA ALA A 83 -19.43 19.76 -24.71
C ALA A 83 -17.97 19.76 -24.20
N ASP A 84 -17.15 20.77 -24.52
CA ASP A 84 -15.72 20.81 -24.16
C ASP A 84 -15.44 21.63 -22.90
N LEU A 85 -16.42 21.82 -22.02
CA LEU A 85 -16.26 22.60 -20.79
C LEU A 85 -15.51 21.76 -19.73
N GLU A 86 -14.18 21.86 -19.71
CA GLU A 86 -13.31 21.11 -18.77
C GLU A 86 -13.77 21.24 -17.31
N GLY A 87 -14.15 22.47 -16.89
CA GLY A 87 -14.65 22.72 -15.53
C GLY A 87 -15.93 21.95 -15.22
N ALA A 88 -16.84 21.81 -16.19
CA ALA A 88 -18.07 21.02 -16.01
C ALA A 88 -17.78 19.51 -15.98
N HIS A 89 -16.88 19.01 -16.83
CA HIS A 89 -16.45 17.64 -16.77
C HIS A 89 -15.81 17.31 -15.41
N LEU A 90 -14.91 18.15 -14.93
CA LEU A 90 -14.22 17.94 -13.64
C LEU A 90 -15.24 17.88 -12.50
N GLN A 91 -16.10 18.87 -12.39
CA GLN A 91 -17.08 18.97 -11.30
C GLN A 91 -18.13 17.85 -11.38
N LEU A 92 -18.60 17.52 -12.58
CA LEU A 92 -19.56 16.45 -12.79
C LEU A 92 -18.95 15.08 -12.45
N GLY A 93 -17.69 14.83 -12.85
CA GLY A 93 -16.98 13.61 -12.49
C GLY A 93 -16.88 13.43 -10.99
N TYR A 94 -16.49 14.48 -10.25
CA TYR A 94 -16.44 14.44 -8.80
C TYR A 94 -17.83 14.28 -8.15
N ALA A 95 -18.84 15.00 -8.63
CA ALA A 95 -20.20 14.90 -8.11
C ALA A 95 -20.76 13.48 -8.27
N LEU A 96 -20.60 12.90 -9.45
CA LEU A 96 -21.02 11.52 -9.75
C LEU A 96 -20.28 10.50 -8.89
N LEU A 97 -18.96 10.62 -8.79
CA LEU A 97 -18.14 9.73 -7.95
C LEU A 97 -18.57 9.79 -6.49
N THR A 98 -18.76 10.98 -5.94
CA THR A 98 -19.18 11.16 -4.56
C THR A 98 -20.58 10.61 -4.28
N GLN A 99 -21.45 10.61 -5.30
CA GLN A 99 -22.80 10.01 -5.23
C GLN A 99 -22.80 8.49 -5.50
N GLY A 100 -21.65 7.86 -5.72
CA GLY A 100 -21.53 6.42 -6.00
C GLY A 100 -21.79 6.02 -7.44
N PHE A 101 -21.88 6.98 -8.37
CA PHE A 101 -22.06 6.74 -9.82
C PHE A 101 -20.70 6.65 -10.53
N ALA A 102 -19.81 5.80 -10.00
CA ALA A 102 -18.42 5.71 -10.46
C ALA A 102 -18.29 5.41 -11.96
N ALA A 103 -19.15 4.55 -12.50
CA ALA A 103 -19.15 4.22 -13.94
C ALA A 103 -19.48 5.43 -14.82
N GLU A 104 -20.43 6.29 -14.39
CA GLU A 104 -20.76 7.51 -15.12
C GLU A 104 -19.68 8.59 -14.95
N ALA A 105 -18.96 8.60 -13.84
CA ALA A 105 -17.90 9.56 -13.56
C ALA A 105 -16.68 9.37 -14.47
N ILE A 106 -16.32 8.12 -14.81
CA ILE A 106 -15.09 7.77 -15.55
C ILE A 106 -14.91 8.61 -16.82
N PRO A 107 -15.84 8.68 -17.80
CA PRO A 107 -15.62 9.42 -19.03
C PRO A 107 -15.36 10.92 -18.80
N HIS A 108 -15.97 11.51 -17.79
CA HIS A 108 -15.76 12.91 -17.44
C HIS A 108 -14.38 13.14 -16.81
N LEU A 109 -13.94 12.26 -15.91
CA LEU A 109 -12.64 12.31 -15.27
C LEU A 109 -11.50 11.99 -16.24
N GLU A 110 -11.71 11.09 -17.19
CA GLU A 110 -10.78 10.80 -18.29
C GLU A 110 -10.57 12.03 -19.18
N HIS A 111 -11.67 12.72 -19.55
CA HIS A 111 -11.61 13.91 -20.41
C HIS A 111 -10.65 14.99 -19.86
N VAL A 112 -10.63 15.20 -18.55
CA VAL A 112 -9.80 16.21 -17.90
C VAL A 112 -8.51 15.65 -17.31
N GLY A 113 -8.26 14.36 -17.40
CA GLY A 113 -7.06 13.73 -16.84
C GLY A 113 -6.97 13.81 -15.32
N ALA A 114 -8.10 13.74 -14.60
CA ALA A 114 -8.18 13.78 -13.14
C ALA A 114 -7.78 12.43 -12.54
N LEU A 115 -6.48 12.10 -12.59
CA LEU A 115 -5.93 10.76 -12.33
C LEU A 115 -6.32 10.17 -10.98
N GLU A 116 -6.37 10.97 -9.91
CA GLU A 116 -6.77 10.54 -8.58
C GLU A 116 -8.21 10.04 -8.57
N ALA A 117 -9.16 10.93 -8.93
CA ALA A 117 -10.58 10.60 -8.94
C ALA A 117 -10.90 9.48 -9.95
N LEU A 118 -10.20 9.47 -11.10
CA LEU A 118 -10.31 8.43 -12.11
C LEU A 118 -9.89 7.06 -11.55
N GLY A 119 -8.74 6.99 -10.87
CA GLY A 119 -8.28 5.75 -10.27
C GLY A 119 -9.19 5.25 -9.14
N ILE A 120 -9.81 6.16 -8.37
CA ILE A 120 -10.83 5.81 -7.37
C ILE A 120 -12.07 5.21 -8.08
N ALA A 121 -12.60 5.89 -9.10
CA ALA A 121 -13.76 5.42 -9.85
C ALA A 121 -13.51 4.04 -10.51
N GLN A 122 -12.33 3.83 -11.08
CA GLN A 122 -11.91 2.55 -11.65
C GLN A 122 -11.77 1.45 -10.59
N THR A 123 -11.33 1.80 -9.38
CA THR A 123 -11.30 0.85 -8.25
C THR A 123 -12.72 0.39 -7.89
N GLU A 124 -13.68 1.30 -7.86
CA GLU A 124 -15.08 1.00 -7.52
C GLU A 124 -15.78 0.19 -8.61
N THR A 125 -15.42 0.39 -9.87
CA THR A 125 -15.98 -0.36 -11.01
C THR A 125 -15.25 -1.68 -11.28
N GLY A 126 -14.16 -1.98 -10.56
CA GLY A 126 -13.42 -3.24 -10.68
C GLY A 126 -12.36 -3.25 -11.79
N ASP A 127 -12.07 -2.11 -12.43
CA ASP A 127 -10.97 -1.98 -13.39
C ASP A 127 -9.66 -1.68 -12.64
N TYR A 128 -9.22 -2.65 -11.84
CA TYR A 128 -8.10 -2.46 -10.91
C TYR A 128 -6.78 -2.19 -11.61
N GLU A 129 -6.58 -2.76 -12.80
CA GLU A 129 -5.35 -2.57 -13.58
C GLU A 129 -5.19 -1.10 -13.98
N LYS A 130 -6.23 -0.48 -14.52
CA LYS A 130 -6.20 0.95 -14.86
C LYS A 130 -6.15 1.82 -13.62
N ALA A 131 -6.89 1.45 -12.55
CA ALA A 131 -6.85 2.15 -11.28
C ALA A 131 -5.42 2.27 -10.73
N ILE A 132 -4.67 1.16 -10.70
CA ILE A 132 -3.27 1.12 -10.23
C ILE A 132 -2.39 2.05 -11.06
N VAL A 133 -2.53 2.04 -12.38
CA VAL A 133 -1.75 2.93 -13.28
C VAL A 133 -2.03 4.39 -12.96
N ASN A 134 -3.30 4.79 -12.89
CA ASN A 134 -3.68 6.18 -12.65
C ASN A 134 -3.33 6.65 -11.23
N LEU A 135 -3.58 5.84 -10.22
CA LEU A 135 -3.21 6.16 -8.82
C LEU A 135 -1.69 6.24 -8.64
N SER A 136 -0.91 5.37 -9.28
CA SER A 136 0.55 5.44 -9.25
C SER A 136 1.07 6.71 -9.92
N ALA A 137 0.47 7.11 -11.04
CA ALA A 137 0.83 8.34 -11.74
C ALA A 137 0.46 9.60 -10.90
N ALA A 138 -0.69 9.57 -10.21
CA ALA A 138 -1.10 10.62 -9.28
C ALA A 138 -0.14 10.69 -8.07
N LEU A 139 0.23 9.53 -7.49
CA LEU A 139 1.17 9.44 -6.38
C LEU A 139 2.56 9.96 -6.76
N GLY A 140 3.00 9.74 -8.01
CA GLY A 140 4.25 10.31 -8.53
C GLY A 140 4.28 11.85 -8.49
N LYS A 141 3.12 12.51 -8.59
CA LYS A 141 2.99 13.98 -8.46
C LYS A 141 2.85 14.42 -6.99
N SER A 142 2.33 13.56 -6.11
CA SER A 142 2.06 13.84 -4.70
C SER A 142 2.47 12.65 -3.82
N PRO A 143 3.78 12.40 -3.62
CA PRO A 143 4.28 11.15 -3.00
C PRO A 143 3.83 10.89 -1.56
N ASN A 144 3.46 11.94 -0.84
CA ASN A 144 3.05 11.85 0.57
C ASN A 144 1.52 12.00 0.77
N ASN A 145 0.72 11.82 -0.29
CA ASN A 145 -0.73 11.88 -0.17
C ASN A 145 -1.25 10.55 0.43
N PRO A 146 -1.83 10.56 1.64
CA PRO A 146 -2.29 9.34 2.32
C PRO A 146 -3.47 8.68 1.60
N ASP A 147 -4.35 9.47 0.97
CA ASP A 147 -5.51 8.93 0.26
C ASP A 147 -5.07 8.17 -1.00
N LEU A 148 -4.10 8.69 -1.75
CA LEU A 148 -3.52 7.99 -2.90
C LEU A 148 -2.85 6.67 -2.49
N LEU A 149 -2.08 6.67 -1.38
CA LEU A 149 -1.48 5.44 -0.85
C LEU A 149 -2.55 4.42 -0.44
N TYR A 150 -3.61 4.87 0.22
CA TYR A 150 -4.73 4.01 0.62
C TYR A 150 -5.44 3.38 -0.58
N TYR A 151 -5.85 4.20 -1.56
CA TYR A 151 -6.57 3.69 -2.74
C TYR A 151 -5.69 2.82 -3.63
N LEU A 152 -4.40 3.14 -3.77
CA LEU A 152 -3.45 2.30 -4.51
C LEU A 152 -3.29 0.93 -3.82
N GLY A 153 -3.13 0.92 -2.50
CA GLY A 153 -3.08 -0.32 -1.72
C GLY A 153 -4.36 -1.14 -1.86
N ARG A 154 -5.53 -0.47 -1.80
CA ARG A 154 -6.84 -1.11 -1.96
C ARG A 154 -7.02 -1.73 -3.34
N ALA A 155 -6.73 -0.99 -4.42
CA ALA A 155 -6.82 -1.48 -5.79
C ALA A 155 -5.88 -2.68 -6.02
N SER A 156 -4.64 -2.60 -5.52
CA SER A 156 -3.65 -3.68 -5.62
C SER A 156 -4.10 -4.94 -4.86
N GLY A 157 -4.65 -4.77 -3.66
CA GLY A 157 -5.18 -5.89 -2.88
C GLY A 157 -6.39 -6.57 -3.55
N LEU A 158 -7.30 -5.79 -4.12
CA LEU A 158 -8.45 -6.32 -4.86
C LEU A 158 -8.04 -7.04 -6.14
N LEU A 159 -7.04 -6.52 -6.87
CA LEU A 159 -6.46 -7.19 -8.04
C LEU A 159 -5.80 -8.50 -7.65
N SER A 160 -4.99 -8.50 -6.58
CA SER A 160 -4.35 -9.71 -6.05
C SER A 160 -5.39 -10.77 -5.70
N LYS A 161 -6.42 -10.38 -4.92
CA LYS A 161 -7.52 -11.27 -4.56
C LYS A 161 -8.19 -11.87 -5.79
N ARG A 162 -8.59 -11.05 -6.76
CA ARG A 162 -9.23 -11.52 -8.02
C ARG A 162 -8.33 -12.50 -8.77
N SER A 163 -7.02 -12.24 -8.82
CA SER A 163 -6.05 -13.10 -9.50
C SER A 163 -5.93 -14.47 -8.83
N ILE A 164 -5.89 -14.51 -7.49
CA ILE A 164 -5.86 -15.74 -6.70
C ILE A 164 -7.17 -16.51 -6.84
N ASP A 165 -8.32 -15.84 -6.75
CA ASP A 165 -9.64 -16.46 -6.95
C ASP A 165 -9.74 -17.10 -8.35
N THR A 166 -9.24 -16.41 -9.38
CA THR A 166 -9.20 -16.92 -10.76
C THR A 166 -8.27 -18.12 -10.88
N LEU A 167 -7.08 -18.07 -10.27
CA LEU A 167 -6.12 -19.16 -10.25
C LEU A 167 -6.75 -20.41 -9.62
N ASN A 168 -7.36 -20.26 -8.45
CA ASN A 168 -7.97 -21.36 -7.72
C ASN A 168 -9.18 -21.97 -8.46
N ALA A 169 -9.97 -21.14 -9.13
CA ALA A 169 -11.11 -21.60 -9.92
C ALA A 169 -10.69 -22.33 -11.21
N ALA A 170 -9.69 -21.80 -11.92
CA ALA A 170 -9.28 -22.33 -13.22
C ALA A 170 -8.28 -23.49 -13.11
N PHE A 171 -7.46 -23.51 -12.06
CA PHE A 171 -6.36 -24.46 -11.89
C PHE A 171 -6.25 -24.96 -10.45
N PRO A 172 -7.32 -25.59 -9.87
CA PRO A 172 -7.39 -25.92 -8.45
C PRO A 172 -6.25 -26.85 -7.98
N ASP A 173 -5.82 -27.78 -8.82
CA ASP A 173 -4.79 -28.77 -8.49
C ASP A 173 -3.37 -28.32 -8.92
N SER A 174 -3.20 -27.05 -9.30
CA SER A 174 -1.86 -26.55 -9.69
C SER A 174 -0.99 -26.27 -8.47
N ALA A 175 0.34 -26.42 -8.63
CA ALA A 175 1.28 -26.07 -7.57
C ALA A 175 1.10 -24.63 -7.06
N ARG A 176 0.73 -23.69 -7.93
CA ARG A 176 0.48 -22.29 -7.56
C ARG A 176 -0.81 -22.10 -6.78
N SER A 177 -1.85 -22.85 -7.09
CA SER A 177 -3.10 -22.81 -6.34
C SER A 177 -2.90 -23.33 -4.93
N HIS A 178 -2.26 -24.50 -4.79
CA HIS A 178 -1.88 -25.04 -3.49
C HIS A 178 -0.95 -24.10 -2.71
N GLN A 179 0.02 -23.48 -3.38
CA GLN A 179 0.88 -22.47 -2.73
C GLN A 179 0.07 -21.30 -2.18
N ALA A 180 -0.83 -20.72 -2.98
CA ALA A 180 -1.65 -19.58 -2.56
C ALA A 180 -2.58 -19.95 -1.38
N MET A 181 -3.14 -21.16 -1.36
CA MET A 181 -3.91 -21.65 -0.22
C MET A 181 -3.03 -21.84 1.02
N ALA A 182 -1.84 -22.40 0.86
CA ALA A 182 -0.89 -22.60 1.93
C ALA A 182 -0.46 -21.28 2.58
N GLU A 183 -0.13 -20.27 1.77
CA GLU A 183 0.22 -18.92 2.23
C GLU A 183 -0.91 -18.29 3.06
N ASN A 184 -2.16 -18.45 2.59
CA ASN A 184 -3.33 -17.98 3.34
C ASN A 184 -3.49 -18.69 4.70
N TYR A 185 -3.37 -20.02 4.74
CA TYR A 185 -3.41 -20.79 5.99
C TYR A 185 -2.24 -20.41 6.92
N PHE A 186 -1.06 -20.17 6.39
CA PHE A 186 0.10 -19.72 7.17
C PHE A 186 -0.15 -18.38 7.87
N VAL A 187 -0.68 -17.39 7.14
CA VAL A 187 -1.05 -16.07 7.70
C VAL A 187 -2.11 -16.22 8.79
N LEU A 188 -3.09 -17.11 8.59
CA LEU A 188 -4.14 -17.42 9.58
C LEU A 188 -3.65 -18.30 10.75
N ARG A 189 -2.36 -18.62 10.82
CA ARG A 189 -1.77 -19.50 11.84
C ARG A 189 -2.34 -20.92 11.87
N GLN A 190 -2.90 -21.38 10.77
CA GLN A 190 -3.41 -22.74 10.58
C GLN A 190 -2.31 -23.63 10.00
N MET A 191 -1.28 -23.91 10.83
CA MET A 191 -0.05 -24.56 10.37
C MET A 191 -0.27 -25.95 9.76
N PRO A 192 -1.12 -26.83 10.31
CA PRO A 192 -1.37 -28.15 9.69
C PRO A 192 -1.98 -28.05 8.29
N GLN A 193 -2.88 -27.09 8.06
CA GLN A 193 -3.46 -26.86 6.73
C GLN A 193 -2.41 -26.28 5.78
N ALA A 194 -1.59 -25.33 6.24
CA ALA A 194 -0.48 -24.79 5.44
C ALA A 194 0.52 -25.88 5.03
N GLU A 195 0.91 -26.79 5.97
CA GLU A 195 1.76 -27.94 5.67
C GLU A 195 1.17 -28.79 4.55
N ASN A 196 -0.12 -29.17 4.67
CA ASN A 196 -0.78 -30.03 3.70
C ASN A 196 -0.77 -29.41 2.29
N GLU A 197 -1.09 -28.13 2.20
CA GLU A 197 -1.14 -27.43 0.91
C GLU A 197 0.27 -27.21 0.31
N TYR A 198 1.28 -26.86 1.11
CA TYR A 198 2.65 -26.78 0.58
C TYR A 198 3.16 -28.13 0.08
N ARG A 199 2.84 -29.23 0.80
CA ARG A 199 3.18 -30.58 0.34
C ARG A 199 2.43 -30.94 -0.94
N ALA A 200 1.16 -30.59 -1.06
CA ALA A 200 0.39 -30.76 -2.30
C ALA A 200 1.02 -29.99 -3.47
N ALA A 201 1.48 -28.77 -3.24
CA ALA A 201 2.18 -27.96 -4.25
C ALA A 201 3.49 -28.63 -4.74
N LEU A 202 4.20 -29.32 -3.84
CA LEU A 202 5.46 -30.00 -4.16
C LEU A 202 5.25 -31.31 -4.95
N VAL A 203 4.06 -31.89 -4.99
CA VAL A 203 3.79 -33.12 -5.77
C VAL A 203 4.02 -32.88 -7.27
N PRO A 204 3.36 -31.91 -7.92
CA PRO A 204 3.59 -31.62 -9.35
C PRO A 204 4.88 -30.83 -9.62
N ARG A 205 5.42 -30.13 -8.64
CA ARG A 205 6.60 -29.25 -8.80
C ARG A 205 7.56 -29.35 -7.62
N PRO A 206 8.29 -30.47 -7.47
CA PRO A 206 9.18 -30.69 -6.33
C PRO A 206 10.40 -29.75 -6.32
N ASP A 207 10.73 -29.18 -7.46
CA ASP A 207 11.85 -28.24 -7.68
C ASP A 207 11.43 -26.77 -7.72
N MET A 208 10.16 -26.49 -7.42
CA MET A 208 9.65 -25.11 -7.51
C MET A 208 10.32 -24.21 -6.47
N PRO A 209 10.99 -23.12 -6.94
CA PRO A 209 11.75 -22.25 -6.03
C PRO A 209 10.87 -21.61 -4.95
N GLY A 210 11.35 -21.67 -3.72
CA GLY A 210 10.70 -21.05 -2.56
C GLY A 210 9.74 -21.95 -1.79
N LEU A 211 9.18 -23.01 -2.40
CA LEU A 211 8.21 -23.88 -1.70
C LEU A 211 8.83 -24.61 -0.52
N HIS A 212 10.07 -25.09 -0.64
CA HIS A 212 10.77 -25.72 0.49
C HIS A 212 11.11 -24.71 1.59
N LEU A 213 11.38 -23.45 1.23
CA LEU A 213 11.60 -22.39 2.20
C LEU A 213 10.32 -22.17 3.03
N GLU A 214 9.20 -21.98 2.35
CA GLU A 214 7.89 -21.73 2.99
C GLU A 214 7.46 -22.92 3.87
N LEU A 215 7.60 -24.15 3.38
CA LEU A 215 7.32 -25.37 4.16
C LEU A 215 8.24 -25.45 5.38
N GLY A 216 9.50 -25.09 5.24
CA GLY A 216 10.45 -25.00 6.36
C GLY A 216 10.04 -23.97 7.40
N LEU A 217 9.48 -22.83 6.98
CA LEU A 217 8.94 -21.83 7.90
C LEU A 217 7.71 -22.34 8.68
N VAL A 218 6.85 -23.13 8.04
CA VAL A 218 5.74 -23.82 8.74
C VAL A 218 6.28 -24.72 9.84
N TYR A 219 7.26 -25.58 9.52
CA TYR A 219 7.86 -26.49 10.50
C TYR A 219 8.59 -25.75 11.63
N ALA A 220 9.30 -24.67 11.29
CA ALA A 220 9.96 -23.83 12.29
C ALA A 220 8.96 -23.15 13.24
N GLY A 221 7.81 -22.70 12.71
CA GLY A 221 6.73 -22.13 13.49
C GLY A 221 6.10 -23.11 14.50
N GLU A 222 6.17 -24.39 14.23
CA GLU A 222 5.75 -25.48 15.12
C GLU A 222 6.91 -26.09 15.93
N ALA A 223 8.09 -25.49 15.90
CA ALA A 223 9.33 -25.98 16.52
C ALA A 223 9.74 -27.40 16.05
N GLN A 224 9.29 -27.85 14.87
CA GLN A 224 9.67 -29.12 14.28
C GLN A 224 11.02 -28.99 13.55
N TRP A 225 12.06 -28.64 14.31
CA TRP A 225 13.38 -28.25 13.81
C TRP A 225 14.03 -29.25 12.84
N PRO A 226 13.95 -30.58 13.06
CA PRO A 226 14.52 -31.55 12.09
C PRO A 226 13.84 -31.50 10.71
N LYS A 227 12.51 -31.29 10.65
CA LYS A 227 11.81 -31.14 9.37
C LYS A 227 12.10 -29.78 8.73
N ALA A 228 12.20 -28.72 9.55
CA ALA A 228 12.57 -27.40 9.07
C ALA A 228 13.98 -27.42 8.45
N GLU A 229 14.94 -28.07 9.09
CA GLU A 229 16.29 -28.27 8.55
C GLU A 229 16.27 -28.97 7.19
N GLU A 230 15.54 -30.09 7.07
CA GLU A 230 15.45 -30.85 5.81
C GLU A 230 14.91 -29.99 4.67
N ALA A 231 13.84 -29.23 4.94
CA ALA A 231 13.21 -28.35 3.98
C ALA A 231 14.16 -27.20 3.58
N PHE A 232 14.77 -26.49 4.54
CA PHE A 232 15.72 -25.42 4.25
C PHE A 232 16.98 -25.92 3.54
N ARG A 233 17.48 -27.10 3.90
CA ARG A 233 18.62 -27.73 3.23
C ARG A 233 18.30 -28.08 1.78
N THR A 234 17.06 -28.51 1.49
CA THR A 234 16.60 -28.72 0.13
C THR A 234 16.54 -27.42 -0.63
N GLU A 235 15.99 -26.36 -0.07
CA GLU A 235 15.96 -25.04 -0.70
C GLU A 235 17.36 -24.47 -0.97
N THR A 236 18.32 -24.63 -0.06
CA THR A 236 19.71 -24.18 -0.29
C THR A 236 20.42 -24.94 -1.43
N LYS A 237 20.02 -26.19 -1.70
CA LYS A 237 20.52 -26.95 -2.87
C LYS A 237 19.88 -26.46 -4.16
N LEU A 238 18.57 -26.20 -4.17
CA LEU A 238 17.83 -25.70 -5.34
C LEU A 238 18.23 -24.26 -5.66
N ARG A 239 18.44 -23.44 -4.62
CA ARG A 239 18.75 -22.01 -4.74
C ARG A 239 20.00 -21.65 -3.94
N PRO A 240 21.21 -22.02 -4.43
CA PRO A 240 22.47 -21.81 -3.71
C PRO A 240 22.79 -20.31 -3.42
N GLY A 241 22.21 -19.39 -4.17
CA GLY A 241 22.35 -17.93 -3.97
C GLY A 241 21.32 -17.32 -3.01
N SER A 242 20.46 -18.10 -2.35
CA SER A 242 19.50 -17.58 -1.41
C SER A 242 20.13 -17.38 -0.03
N ALA A 243 20.39 -16.12 0.34
CA ALA A 243 20.84 -15.73 1.67
C ALA A 243 19.82 -16.11 2.74
N GLU A 244 18.53 -15.88 2.44
CA GLU A 244 17.42 -16.21 3.33
C GLU A 244 17.37 -17.72 3.65
N ALA A 245 17.48 -18.59 2.64
CA ALA A 245 17.46 -20.02 2.85
C ALA A 245 18.65 -20.49 3.71
N SER A 246 19.87 -19.95 3.46
CA SER A 246 21.06 -20.25 4.27
C SER A 246 20.92 -19.74 5.71
N TYR A 247 20.36 -18.54 5.90
CA TYR A 247 20.06 -18.00 7.24
C TYR A 247 19.06 -18.87 8.00
N ARG A 248 17.95 -19.25 7.36
CA ARG A 248 16.90 -20.11 7.96
C ARG A 248 17.44 -21.50 8.33
N LEU A 249 18.27 -22.08 7.44
CA LEU A 249 18.95 -23.34 7.74
C LEU A 249 19.86 -23.20 8.96
N GLY A 250 20.70 -22.17 8.99
CA GLY A 250 21.61 -21.91 10.12
C GLY A 250 20.84 -21.70 11.42
N SER A 251 19.73 -20.98 11.38
CA SER A 251 18.85 -20.78 12.54
C SER A 251 18.24 -22.08 13.04
N ALA A 252 17.73 -22.93 12.14
CA ALA A 252 17.16 -24.23 12.52
C ALA A 252 18.21 -25.19 13.10
N LEU A 253 19.44 -25.11 12.61
CA LEU A 253 20.57 -25.88 13.14
C LEU A 253 20.98 -25.38 14.55
N LEU A 254 20.93 -24.06 14.81
CA LEU A 254 21.18 -23.51 16.16
C LEU A 254 20.15 -24.01 17.18
N GLU A 255 18.88 -24.06 16.81
CA GLU A 255 17.81 -24.54 17.71
C GLU A 255 17.95 -26.03 18.02
N GLN A 256 18.66 -26.78 17.17
CA GLN A 256 19.00 -28.20 17.40
C GLN A 256 20.35 -28.38 18.12
N GLY A 257 21.06 -27.31 18.44
CA GLY A 257 22.39 -27.38 19.03
C GLY A 257 23.51 -27.81 18.06
N LYS A 258 23.27 -27.87 16.77
CA LYS A 258 24.24 -28.17 15.71
C LYS A 258 25.07 -26.92 15.39
N VAL A 259 25.79 -26.41 16.40
CA VAL A 259 26.37 -25.05 16.38
C VAL A 259 27.38 -24.85 15.24
N HIS A 260 28.24 -25.84 14.99
CA HIS A 260 29.27 -25.76 13.95
C HIS A 260 28.66 -25.64 12.56
N GLU A 261 27.72 -26.53 12.22
CA GLU A 261 27.02 -26.48 10.93
C GLU A 261 26.21 -25.17 10.79
N ALA A 262 25.59 -24.71 11.87
CA ALA A 262 24.86 -23.45 11.89
C ALA A 262 25.76 -22.26 11.54
N ARG A 263 26.97 -22.22 12.13
CA ARG A 263 27.93 -21.15 11.87
C ARG A 263 28.39 -21.12 10.41
N GLU A 264 28.59 -22.28 9.80
CA GLU A 264 28.94 -22.39 8.36
C GLU A 264 27.83 -21.82 7.47
N GLU A 265 26.58 -22.21 7.69
CA GLU A 265 25.45 -21.76 6.90
C GLU A 265 25.11 -20.27 7.14
N LEU A 266 25.21 -19.79 8.38
CA LEU A 266 25.08 -18.36 8.70
C LEU A 266 26.20 -17.54 8.06
N GLY A 267 27.43 -18.03 8.06
CA GLY A 267 28.56 -17.41 7.35
C GLY A 267 28.38 -17.39 5.84
N ARG A 268 27.67 -18.40 5.28
CA ARG A 268 27.26 -18.39 3.89
C ARG A 268 26.19 -17.33 3.63
N ALA A 269 25.18 -17.21 4.50
CA ALA A 269 24.14 -16.18 4.40
C ALA A 269 24.75 -14.77 4.43
N ASP A 270 25.70 -14.52 5.32
CA ASP A 270 26.39 -13.23 5.45
C ASP A 270 27.23 -12.89 4.19
N ARG A 271 27.87 -13.87 3.58
CA ARG A 271 28.60 -13.67 2.30
C ARG A 271 27.64 -13.38 1.12
N LEU A 272 26.44 -13.95 1.12
CA LEU A 272 25.45 -13.77 0.05
C LEU A 272 24.70 -12.43 0.18
N SER A 273 24.40 -12.02 1.40
CA SER A 273 23.78 -10.75 1.72
C SER A 273 24.41 -10.20 2.99
N PRO A 274 25.47 -9.40 2.86
CA PRO A 274 26.11 -8.76 4.01
C PRO A 274 25.14 -7.86 4.77
N ASP A 275 25.44 -7.68 6.04
CA ASP A 275 24.75 -6.73 6.92
C ASP A 275 23.26 -7.05 7.21
N MET A 276 22.86 -8.33 7.04
CA MET A 276 21.55 -8.77 7.52
C MET A 276 21.56 -8.85 9.06
N PRO A 277 20.74 -8.05 9.76
CA PRO A 277 20.78 -7.98 11.21
C PRO A 277 20.54 -9.32 11.90
N GLU A 278 19.57 -10.11 11.38
CA GLU A 278 19.24 -11.43 11.89
C GLU A 278 20.41 -12.42 11.74
N THR A 279 21.11 -12.33 10.61
CA THR A 279 22.29 -13.17 10.34
C THR A 279 23.43 -12.81 11.29
N LEU A 280 23.73 -11.53 11.47
CA LEU A 280 24.79 -11.05 12.39
C LEU A 280 24.50 -11.43 13.82
N TYR A 281 23.23 -11.31 14.27
CA TYR A 281 22.85 -11.75 15.61
C TYR A 281 23.08 -13.24 15.79
N SER A 282 22.65 -14.06 14.82
CA SER A 282 22.76 -15.51 14.87
C SER A 282 24.21 -16.00 14.76
N LEU A 283 25.06 -15.31 13.97
CA LEU A 283 26.51 -15.55 13.92
C LEU A 283 27.17 -15.29 15.27
N GLY A 284 26.83 -14.18 15.93
CA GLY A 284 27.33 -13.88 17.26
C GLY A 284 26.88 -14.94 18.28
N LYS A 285 25.61 -15.40 18.21
CA LYS A 285 25.11 -16.50 19.08
C LYS A 285 25.89 -17.80 18.82
N ALA A 286 26.07 -18.20 17.55
CA ALA A 286 26.82 -19.40 17.19
C ALA A 286 28.25 -19.33 17.67
N ALA A 287 28.98 -18.25 17.39
CA ALA A 287 30.37 -18.05 17.83
C ALA A 287 30.52 -18.08 19.36
N SER A 288 29.57 -17.44 20.07
CA SER A 288 29.56 -17.48 21.54
C SER A 288 29.37 -18.89 22.12
N LEU A 289 28.55 -19.72 21.46
CA LEU A 289 28.31 -21.11 21.86
C LEU A 289 29.51 -22.00 21.57
N GLU A 290 30.26 -21.74 20.49
CA GLU A 290 31.54 -22.42 20.20
C GLU A 290 32.74 -21.94 21.08
N GLY A 291 32.53 -20.88 21.85
CA GLY A 291 33.60 -20.29 22.69
C GLY A 291 34.47 -19.29 21.93
N ASP A 292 34.17 -18.96 20.70
CA ASP A 292 34.87 -17.94 19.91
C ASP A 292 34.32 -16.54 20.27
N GLY A 293 34.77 -16.06 21.44
CA GLY A 293 34.33 -14.78 21.97
C GLY A 293 34.69 -13.59 21.08
N ALA A 294 35.81 -13.66 20.35
CA ALA A 294 36.22 -12.56 19.46
C ALA A 294 35.29 -12.44 18.25
N ALA A 295 34.91 -13.55 17.62
CA ALA A 295 33.93 -13.54 16.52
C ALA A 295 32.55 -13.13 17.00
N ALA A 296 32.12 -13.57 18.19
CA ALA A 296 30.83 -13.17 18.77
C ALA A 296 30.78 -11.66 19.04
N GLU A 297 31.81 -11.10 19.65
CA GLU A 297 31.95 -9.65 19.91
C GLU A 297 31.88 -8.87 18.60
N LYS A 298 32.66 -9.28 17.61
CA LYS A 298 32.68 -8.63 16.27
C LYS A 298 31.30 -8.60 15.63
N ALA A 299 30.60 -9.73 15.57
CA ALA A 299 29.31 -9.84 14.92
C ALA A 299 28.24 -8.97 15.63
N TRP A 300 28.19 -9.01 16.97
CA TRP A 300 27.20 -8.22 17.71
C TRP A 300 27.49 -6.72 17.71
N LEU A 301 28.77 -6.30 17.77
CA LEU A 301 29.10 -4.89 17.61
C LEU A 301 28.77 -4.36 16.23
N HIS A 302 29.00 -5.15 15.18
CA HIS A 302 28.64 -4.78 13.82
C HIS A 302 27.12 -4.62 13.67
N LEU A 303 26.32 -5.54 14.22
CA LEU A 303 24.88 -5.41 14.27
C LEU A 303 24.43 -4.10 14.93
N ILE A 304 24.99 -3.77 16.10
CA ILE A 304 24.66 -2.54 16.85
C ILE A 304 25.03 -1.27 16.07
N GLU A 305 26.09 -1.32 15.27
CA GLU A 305 26.49 -0.20 14.40
C GLU A 305 25.46 0.06 13.30
N ILE A 306 24.92 -1.00 12.71
CA ILE A 306 23.89 -0.94 11.65
C ILE A 306 22.52 -0.56 12.23
N GLU A 307 22.10 -1.25 13.30
CA GLU A 307 20.81 -1.02 13.94
C GLU A 307 21.00 -0.53 15.38
N LYS A 308 20.92 0.79 15.56
CA LYS A 308 21.13 1.39 16.91
C LYS A 308 19.94 1.18 17.84
N VAL A 309 18.74 1.06 17.32
CA VAL A 309 17.50 0.94 18.10
C VAL A 309 16.59 -0.11 17.46
N SER A 310 16.76 -1.36 17.88
CA SER A 310 15.92 -2.49 17.44
C SER A 310 15.89 -3.58 18.53
N PRO A 311 14.91 -4.51 18.45
CA PRO A 311 14.90 -5.69 19.31
C PRO A 311 16.19 -6.53 19.19
N LEU A 312 16.76 -6.65 17.99
CA LEU A 312 18.01 -7.39 17.75
C LEU A 312 19.22 -6.68 18.34
N ALA A 313 19.31 -5.35 18.23
CA ALA A 313 20.35 -4.57 18.90
C ALA A 313 20.29 -4.75 20.41
N ALA A 314 19.10 -4.74 21.02
CA ALA A 314 18.94 -5.03 22.44
C ALA A 314 19.46 -6.44 22.79
N GLN A 315 19.10 -7.45 22.00
CA GLN A 315 19.59 -8.81 22.21
C GLN A 315 21.11 -8.94 22.04
N ALA A 316 21.71 -8.20 21.08
CA ALA A 316 23.16 -8.14 20.91
C ALA A 316 23.86 -7.54 22.11
N HIS A 317 23.36 -6.44 22.67
CA HIS A 317 23.87 -5.88 23.95
C HIS A 317 23.78 -6.87 25.10
N PHE A 318 22.70 -7.64 25.21
CA PHE A 318 22.58 -8.70 26.20
C PHE A 318 23.62 -9.81 25.98
N GLY A 319 23.80 -10.22 24.71
CA GLY A 319 24.84 -11.19 24.32
C GLY A 319 26.25 -10.72 24.72
N LEU A 320 26.61 -9.46 24.38
CA LEU A 320 27.89 -8.83 24.75
C LEU A 320 28.05 -8.76 26.26
N SER A 321 27.04 -8.36 27.00
CA SER A 321 27.10 -8.33 28.47
C SER A 321 27.43 -9.70 29.06
N THR A 322 26.79 -10.75 28.51
CA THR A 322 27.02 -12.14 28.93
C THR A 322 28.44 -12.61 28.58
N LEU A 323 28.92 -12.26 27.38
CA LEU A 323 30.26 -12.55 26.90
C LEU A 323 31.33 -11.89 27.81
N TYR A 324 31.22 -10.58 28.03
CA TYR A 324 32.18 -9.84 28.87
C TYR A 324 32.19 -10.30 30.32
N ARG A 325 31.04 -10.73 30.86
CA ARG A 325 30.99 -11.33 32.19
C ARG A 325 31.75 -12.64 32.26
N LYS A 326 31.65 -13.51 31.26
CA LYS A 326 32.42 -14.75 31.14
C LYS A 326 33.93 -14.48 31.04
N GLN A 327 34.31 -13.38 30.40
CA GLN A 327 35.72 -12.92 30.28
C GLN A 327 36.24 -12.19 31.52
N GLY A 328 35.42 -12.01 32.56
CA GLY A 328 35.81 -11.27 33.78
C GLY A 328 35.80 -9.75 33.64
N ASN A 329 35.35 -9.20 32.51
CA ASN A 329 35.30 -7.75 32.28
C ASN A 329 33.95 -7.18 32.77
N SER A 330 33.89 -6.99 34.10
CA SER A 330 32.66 -6.53 34.76
C SER A 330 32.23 -5.13 34.33
N ALA A 331 33.16 -4.24 34.01
CA ALA A 331 32.82 -2.87 33.58
C ALA A 331 32.12 -2.85 32.23
N LYS A 332 32.68 -3.52 31.20
CA LYS A 332 32.02 -3.66 29.90
C LYS A 332 30.68 -4.40 30.04
N ALA A 333 30.60 -5.47 30.83
CA ALA A 333 29.38 -6.23 31.04
C ALA A 333 28.24 -5.38 31.63
N GLN A 334 28.54 -4.49 32.57
CA GLN A 334 27.56 -3.57 33.15
C GLN A 334 27.10 -2.50 32.16
N SER A 335 28.02 -1.96 31.36
CA SER A 335 27.71 -0.98 30.31
C SER A 335 26.75 -1.56 29.30
N GLU A 336 27.05 -2.75 28.76
CA GLU A 336 26.18 -3.41 27.79
C GLU A 336 24.80 -3.78 28.37
N MET A 337 24.74 -4.19 29.63
CA MET A 337 23.51 -4.47 30.33
C MET A 337 22.66 -3.19 30.53
N ALA A 338 23.30 -2.03 30.71
CA ALA A 338 22.58 -0.76 30.81
C ALA A 338 21.94 -0.36 29.47
N GLU A 339 22.67 -0.51 28.34
CA GLU A 339 22.12 -0.25 27.01
C GLU A 339 20.99 -1.24 26.64
N PHE A 340 21.13 -2.53 26.96
CA PHE A 340 20.04 -3.49 26.80
C PHE A 340 18.77 -3.02 27.51
N ARG A 341 18.83 -2.63 28.78
CA ARG A 341 17.68 -2.16 29.58
C ARG A 341 17.05 -0.88 29.01
N LYS A 342 17.88 0.01 28.48
CA LYS A 342 17.44 1.25 27.84
C LYS A 342 16.66 0.95 26.57
N LEU A 343 17.22 0.13 25.68
CA LEU A 343 16.58 -0.26 24.43
C LEU A 343 15.30 -1.07 24.66
N GLN A 344 15.28 -1.95 25.65
CA GLN A 344 14.08 -2.72 26.00
C GLN A 344 12.89 -1.81 26.35
N LYS A 345 13.14 -0.68 27.06
CA LYS A 345 12.10 0.31 27.37
C LYS A 345 11.61 1.07 26.12
N LEU A 346 12.51 1.37 25.20
CA LEU A 346 12.16 2.10 23.96
C LEU A 346 11.37 1.25 22.95
N VAL A 347 11.64 -0.06 22.92
CA VAL A 347 10.96 -0.99 21.98
C VAL A 347 9.59 -1.44 22.50
N THR A 348 9.30 -1.30 23.80
CA THR A 348 8.02 -1.67 24.43
C THR A 348 7.04 -0.51 24.56
N GLN A 349 7.40 0.70 24.18
CA GLN A 349 6.55 1.89 24.05
C GLN A 349 6.08 2.06 22.57
#